data_7e7447257d7ce8c5ec0cfb65ff25590e
#
_entry.id   7e7447257d7ce8c5ec0cfb65ff25590e
#
_cell.length_a   1.000
_cell.length_b   1.000
_cell.length_c   1.000
_cell.angle_alpha   90.00
_cell.angle_beta   90.00
_cell.angle_gamma   90.00
#
_symmetry.space_group_name_H-M   'P 1'
#
loop_
_entity.id
_entity.type
_entity.pdbx_description
1 polymer ?
#
loop_
_entity_poly.entity_id
_entity_poly.type
_entity_poly.pdbx_seq_one_letter_code
_entity_poly.pdbx_strand_id
1 'polypeptide(L)'
;MMSKLKLIFLAIPLSFIFNVNIHAQSTGMLEEVVVTAQKREESLQDAPIAITAITESTIDDLDIANVVDLAGMAPNVHIINTPSNNTAATIAMRGGTTINPAITWEPTVGMYLDGVYLGKGQGSIFDVADLERVEILRGPQGTLYGRNTLGGAINLISKKPSGAGTSAKVTLGNYGLKQTQLIGDYEIGENVFTKIVVNNKKRGGYVNNAASPYQAAQGVVPNTTSRNTELDTINSKGVKFTLAYEGDKTSLNLSLDKTDQDNIPPFAQLTNTIPNWSSAFGVGASALTGGLKLWPIELFKNSERQNVSHIDANTFELSTVEGTSLTIAREMGLGTLKVIWAKRKTDWDDNLDLDGGPFPIANTSRFTNYSAETLEVQLSGSTDKMEYVVGYYALKDDAYTSNPQSYFGGANAIGQNYSGSGDSTAIFGQLTYAIAENW
;
A
#
# COMPACT_ATOMS: atom_id res chain seq x y z
N MET A 1 51.38 -3.00 51.45
CA MET A 1 50.32 -2.51 52.32
C MET A 1 49.31 -1.84 51.41
N MET A 2 48.37 -2.64 50.83
CA MET A 2 47.32 -2.17 49.87
C MET A 2 45.97 -2.59 50.38
N SER A 3 45.15 -1.62 50.77
CA SER A 3 43.82 -1.82 51.30
C SER A 3 42.84 -2.17 50.20
N LYS A 4 42.09 -3.23 50.38
CA LYS A 4 41.01 -3.69 49.49
C LYS A 4 39.77 -2.81 49.69
N LEU A 5 39.39 -2.08 48.66
CA LEU A 5 38.11 -1.37 48.62
C LEU A 5 37.02 -2.34 48.14
N LYS A 6 36.09 -2.71 49.05
CA LYS A 6 34.93 -3.52 48.73
C LYS A 6 33.84 -2.60 48.16
N LEU A 7 33.49 -2.81 46.90
CA LEU A 7 32.30 -2.22 46.29
C LEU A 7 31.06 -2.96 46.77
N ILE A 8 30.21 -2.29 47.55
CA ILE A 8 28.89 -2.79 47.94
C ILE A 8 27.89 -2.41 46.84
N PHE A 9 27.43 -3.40 46.09
CA PHE A 9 26.28 -3.23 45.20
C PHE A 9 25.00 -3.19 46.04
N LEU A 10 24.38 -2.04 46.14
CA LEU A 10 23.06 -1.85 46.73
C LEU A 10 22.02 -2.25 45.67
N ALA A 11 21.47 -3.45 45.76
CA ALA A 11 20.34 -3.89 44.94
C ALA A 11 19.06 -3.20 45.43
N ILE A 12 18.57 -2.25 44.68
CA ILE A 12 17.23 -1.66 44.86
C ILE A 12 16.24 -2.61 44.19
N PRO A 13 15.28 -3.20 44.91
CA PRO A 13 14.21 -3.94 44.27
C PRO A 13 13.23 -2.93 43.64
N LEU A 14 13.23 -2.84 42.31
CA LEU A 14 12.24 -2.08 41.55
C LEU A 14 10.94 -2.88 41.54
N SER A 15 10.11 -2.64 42.57
CA SER A 15 8.75 -3.21 42.62
C SER A 15 7.85 -2.44 41.65
N PHE A 16 7.78 -2.91 40.40
CA PHE A 16 6.74 -2.51 39.49
C PHE A 16 5.41 -3.10 39.99
N ILE A 17 4.58 -2.29 40.63
CA ILE A 17 3.19 -2.64 40.87
C ILE A 17 2.45 -2.49 39.55
N PHE A 18 2.30 -3.60 38.84
CA PHE A 18 1.35 -3.69 37.71
C PHE A 18 -0.07 -3.63 38.29
N ASN A 19 -0.73 -2.48 38.21
CA ASN A 19 -2.16 -2.43 38.34
C ASN A 19 -2.79 -3.08 37.12
N VAL A 20 -3.06 -4.38 37.18
CA VAL A 20 -3.87 -5.08 36.19
C VAL A 20 -5.31 -4.67 36.45
N ASN A 21 -5.78 -3.67 35.74
CA ASN A 21 -7.21 -3.40 35.64
C ASN A 21 -7.85 -4.52 34.82
N ILE A 22 -8.39 -5.53 35.48
CA ILE A 22 -9.27 -6.52 34.85
C ILE A 22 -10.57 -5.77 34.54
N HIS A 23 -10.69 -5.28 33.32
CA HIS A 23 -11.98 -4.86 32.80
C HIS A 23 -12.78 -6.14 32.52
N ALA A 24 -13.80 -6.38 33.34
CA ALA A 24 -14.81 -7.36 33.01
C ALA A 24 -15.45 -6.94 31.66
N GLN A 25 -15.33 -7.82 30.66
CA GLN A 25 -16.05 -7.64 29.40
C GLN A 25 -17.52 -7.46 29.69
N SER A 26 -18.04 -6.29 29.38
CA SER A 26 -19.47 -6.04 29.37
C SER A 26 -20.11 -6.96 28.33
N THR A 27 -21.09 -7.70 28.76
CA THR A 27 -21.94 -8.58 27.94
C THR A 27 -22.44 -7.85 26.70
N GLY A 28 -22.02 -8.36 25.55
CA GLY A 28 -22.41 -8.11 24.18
C GLY A 28 -23.63 -7.27 23.87
N MET A 29 -23.48 -5.96 23.86
CA MET A 29 -24.16 -5.15 22.86
C MET A 29 -23.27 -5.26 21.60
N LEU A 30 -23.83 -5.77 20.51
CA LEU A 30 -23.18 -5.70 19.20
C LEU A 30 -22.91 -4.22 18.94
N GLU A 31 -21.64 -3.86 18.84
CA GLU A 31 -21.24 -2.50 18.48
C GLU A 31 -21.75 -2.23 17.07
N GLU A 32 -22.58 -1.21 16.91
CA GLU A 32 -23.10 -0.83 15.61
C GLU A 32 -21.94 -0.31 14.75
N VAL A 33 -21.61 -1.01 13.69
CA VAL A 33 -20.54 -0.61 12.76
C VAL A 33 -21.11 0.39 11.77
N VAL A 34 -20.66 1.64 11.87
CA VAL A 34 -20.99 2.72 10.93
C VAL A 34 -20.01 2.70 9.75
N VAL A 35 -20.54 2.80 8.53
CA VAL A 35 -19.77 2.86 7.29
C VAL A 35 -20.08 4.11 6.49
N THR A 36 -19.17 4.49 5.58
CA THR A 36 -19.33 5.66 4.70
C THR A 36 -19.40 5.28 3.22
N ALA A 37 -19.75 4.04 2.96
CA ALA A 37 -19.72 3.42 1.63
C ALA A 37 -20.60 4.11 0.58
N GLN A 38 -21.69 4.74 0.99
CA GLN A 38 -22.56 5.53 0.10
C GLN A 38 -22.31 7.04 0.18
N LYS A 39 -21.08 7.43 0.56
CA LYS A 39 -20.69 8.84 0.75
C LYS A 39 -21.47 9.55 1.86
N ARG A 40 -22.11 8.78 2.74
CA ARG A 40 -22.83 9.21 3.95
C ARG A 40 -22.59 8.16 5.04
N GLU A 41 -22.73 8.59 6.29
CA GLU A 41 -22.70 7.66 7.43
C GLU A 41 -24.01 6.86 7.46
N GLU A 42 -23.90 5.54 7.51
CA GLU A 42 -25.02 4.61 7.62
C GLU A 42 -24.59 3.36 8.38
N SER A 43 -25.56 2.64 8.98
CA SER A 43 -25.28 1.34 9.59
C SER A 43 -24.82 0.33 8.53
N LEU A 44 -23.80 -0.46 8.84
CA LEU A 44 -23.35 -1.54 7.97
C LEU A 44 -24.49 -2.48 7.57
N GLN A 45 -25.48 -2.70 8.46
CA GLN A 45 -26.61 -3.60 8.22
C GLN A 45 -27.64 -3.01 7.27
N ASP A 46 -27.73 -1.68 7.19
CA ASP A 46 -28.69 -0.98 6.34
C ASP A 46 -28.12 -0.67 4.95
N ALA A 47 -26.82 -0.80 4.76
CA ALA A 47 -26.16 -0.53 3.49
C ALA A 47 -26.60 -1.53 2.41
N PRO A 48 -27.28 -1.11 1.31
CA PRO A 48 -27.80 -2.00 0.28
C PRO A 48 -26.73 -2.47 -0.73
N ILE A 49 -25.49 -2.58 -0.28
CA ILE A 49 -24.32 -2.98 -1.08
C ILE A 49 -23.53 -4.08 -0.38
N ALA A 50 -22.79 -4.86 -1.17
CA ALA A 50 -21.92 -5.90 -0.62
C ALA A 50 -20.63 -5.26 -0.04
N ILE A 51 -20.66 -4.95 1.25
CA ILE A 51 -19.55 -4.33 1.97
C ILE A 51 -18.98 -5.27 3.04
N THR A 52 -17.71 -5.16 3.31
CA THR A 52 -17.02 -5.70 4.49
C THR A 52 -16.31 -4.56 5.19
N ALA A 53 -16.65 -4.30 6.43
CA ALA A 53 -15.96 -3.34 7.28
C ALA A 53 -15.00 -4.08 8.22
N ILE A 54 -13.76 -3.64 8.26
CA ILE A 54 -12.71 -4.14 9.14
C ILE A 54 -12.48 -3.02 10.16
N THR A 55 -12.85 -3.26 11.41
CA THR A 55 -12.81 -2.27 12.49
C THR A 55 -11.40 -2.10 13.04
N GLU A 56 -11.19 -1.03 13.81
CA GLU A 56 -9.95 -0.75 14.53
C GLU A 56 -9.50 -1.95 15.37
N SER A 57 -10.41 -2.56 16.15
CA SER A 57 -10.08 -3.73 16.97
C SER A 57 -9.56 -4.91 16.11
N THR A 58 -10.17 -5.17 14.97
CA THR A 58 -9.70 -6.20 14.04
C THR A 58 -8.34 -5.86 13.43
N ILE A 59 -8.11 -4.58 13.08
CA ILE A 59 -6.83 -4.10 12.55
C ILE A 59 -5.72 -4.31 13.58
N ASP A 60 -5.97 -3.99 14.86
CA ASP A 60 -5.00 -4.15 15.93
C ASP A 60 -4.78 -5.62 16.31
N ASP A 61 -5.84 -6.42 16.43
CA ASP A 61 -5.77 -7.84 16.80
C ASP A 61 -5.01 -8.69 15.76
N LEU A 62 -5.13 -8.34 14.48
CA LEU A 62 -4.47 -9.04 13.37
C LEU A 62 -3.18 -8.35 12.91
N ASP A 63 -2.74 -7.27 13.57
CA ASP A 63 -1.56 -6.45 13.22
C ASP A 63 -1.54 -6.07 11.72
N ILE A 64 -2.71 -5.63 11.20
CA ILE A 64 -2.86 -5.20 9.81
C ILE A 64 -2.08 -3.89 9.63
N ALA A 65 -0.97 -3.96 8.94
CA ALA A 65 -0.05 -2.85 8.76
C ALA A 65 -0.18 -2.17 7.39
N ASN A 66 -0.69 -2.89 6.39
CA ASN A 66 -0.82 -2.38 5.02
C ASN A 66 -1.98 -3.06 4.27
N VAL A 67 -2.26 -2.61 3.04
CA VAL A 67 -3.39 -3.10 2.25
C VAL A 67 -3.28 -4.59 1.87
N VAL A 68 -2.07 -5.15 1.79
CA VAL A 68 -1.89 -6.58 1.45
C VAL A 68 -2.29 -7.49 2.61
N ASP A 69 -2.17 -7.00 3.84
CA ASP A 69 -2.60 -7.75 5.03
C ASP A 69 -4.14 -7.93 5.09
N LEU A 70 -4.89 -7.17 4.25
CA LEU A 70 -6.34 -7.36 4.07
C LEU A 70 -6.67 -8.59 3.21
N ALA A 71 -5.67 -9.29 2.67
CA ALA A 71 -5.88 -10.48 1.87
C ALA A 71 -6.66 -11.55 2.66
N GLY A 72 -7.75 -12.05 2.08
CA GLY A 72 -8.61 -13.04 2.73
C GLY A 72 -9.64 -12.50 3.72
N MET A 73 -9.64 -11.18 4.03
CA MET A 73 -10.60 -10.56 4.94
C MET A 73 -11.99 -10.38 4.33
N ALA A 74 -12.10 -10.41 3.01
CA ALA A 74 -13.38 -10.30 2.32
C ALA A 74 -13.54 -11.41 1.25
N PRO A 75 -14.76 -11.99 1.09
CA PRO A 75 -14.98 -13.00 0.06
C PRO A 75 -14.79 -12.44 -1.35
N ASN A 76 -14.20 -13.24 -2.26
CA ASN A 76 -13.93 -12.86 -3.65
C ASN A 76 -13.03 -11.61 -3.80
N VAL A 77 -12.18 -11.36 -2.83
CA VAL A 77 -11.14 -10.32 -2.85
C VAL A 77 -9.79 -10.99 -2.65
N HIS A 78 -8.89 -10.77 -3.58
CA HIS A 78 -7.51 -11.22 -3.52
C HIS A 78 -6.60 -10.02 -3.65
N ILE A 79 -5.71 -9.85 -2.68
CA ILE A 79 -4.73 -8.78 -2.66
C ILE A 79 -3.37 -9.44 -2.52
N ILE A 80 -2.49 -9.16 -3.46
CA ILE A 80 -1.12 -9.67 -3.45
C ILE A 80 -0.16 -8.54 -3.84
N ASN A 81 1.08 -8.67 -3.45
CA ASN A 81 2.12 -7.83 -4.04
C ASN A 81 2.16 -8.04 -5.55
N THR A 82 2.32 -6.99 -6.31
CA THR A 82 2.65 -7.10 -7.73
C THR A 82 3.95 -7.92 -7.87
N PRO A 83 4.06 -8.82 -8.85
CA PRO A 83 5.24 -9.66 -8.99
C PRO A 83 6.55 -8.88 -8.91
N SER A 84 7.47 -9.36 -8.08
CA SER A 84 8.78 -8.75 -7.81
C SER A 84 8.69 -7.30 -7.31
N ASN A 85 7.70 -7.00 -6.46
CA ASN A 85 7.45 -5.64 -5.97
C ASN A 85 6.83 -5.67 -4.57
N ASN A 86 7.26 -4.77 -3.69
CA ASN A 86 6.76 -4.65 -2.30
C ASN A 86 5.95 -3.36 -2.06
N THR A 87 5.88 -2.45 -3.03
CA THR A 87 5.22 -1.14 -2.87
C THR A 87 3.97 -0.99 -3.73
N ALA A 88 3.70 -1.97 -4.62
CA ALA A 88 2.52 -1.99 -5.47
C ALA A 88 1.67 -3.23 -5.20
N ALA A 89 0.36 -3.03 -5.03
CA ALA A 89 -0.60 -4.11 -4.87
C ALA A 89 -1.32 -4.43 -6.18
N THR A 90 -1.47 -5.72 -6.47
CA THR A 90 -2.42 -6.24 -7.44
C THR A 90 -3.67 -6.66 -6.69
N ILE A 91 -4.78 -6.00 -6.98
CA ILE A 91 -6.07 -6.25 -6.35
C ILE A 91 -7.00 -6.88 -7.37
N ALA A 92 -7.52 -8.06 -7.03
CA ALA A 92 -8.55 -8.74 -7.80
C ALA A 92 -9.84 -8.81 -6.97
N MET A 93 -10.95 -8.36 -7.54
CA MET A 93 -12.24 -8.36 -6.89
C MET A 93 -13.32 -8.85 -7.86
N ARG A 94 -14.02 -9.95 -7.50
CA ARG A 94 -15.03 -10.59 -8.35
C ARG A 94 -14.53 -10.89 -9.77
N GLY A 95 -13.26 -11.26 -9.92
CA GLY A 95 -12.61 -11.53 -11.22
C GLY A 95 -12.10 -10.31 -11.98
N GLY A 96 -12.44 -9.09 -11.56
CA GLY A 96 -11.84 -7.86 -12.11
C GLY A 96 -10.45 -7.63 -11.50
N THR A 97 -9.43 -7.55 -12.33
CA THR A 97 -8.07 -7.27 -11.88
C THR A 97 -7.26 -6.54 -12.96
N THR A 98 -6.26 -5.78 -12.54
CA THR A 98 -5.22 -5.21 -13.40
C THR A 98 -3.89 -5.76 -12.92
N ILE A 99 -3.28 -6.66 -13.73
CA ILE A 99 -2.05 -7.37 -13.36
C ILE A 99 -0.81 -6.51 -13.65
N ASN A 100 -0.85 -5.73 -14.73
CA ASN A 100 0.28 -4.94 -15.17
C ASN A 100 0.37 -3.63 -14.36
N PRO A 101 1.46 -3.38 -13.63
CA PRO A 101 1.63 -2.15 -12.85
C PRO A 101 2.05 -0.94 -13.71
N ALA A 102 2.10 -1.05 -15.04
CA ALA A 102 2.47 0.09 -15.86
C ALA A 102 1.52 1.27 -15.66
N ILE A 103 2.09 2.47 -15.61
CA ILE A 103 1.38 3.72 -15.30
C ILE A 103 0.24 4.03 -16.30
N THR A 104 0.32 3.47 -17.50
CA THR A 104 -0.69 3.62 -18.56
C THR A 104 -1.92 2.73 -18.37
N TRP A 105 -1.85 1.78 -17.43
CA TRP A 105 -2.98 0.90 -17.12
C TRP A 105 -3.77 1.45 -15.93
N GLU A 106 -5.08 1.41 -16.07
CA GLU A 106 -5.98 1.85 -15.01
C GLU A 106 -6.37 0.65 -14.12
N PRO A 107 -6.39 0.83 -12.79
CA PRO A 107 -6.85 -0.23 -11.89
C PRO A 107 -8.35 -0.52 -12.08
N THR A 108 -8.76 -1.76 -11.83
CA THR A 108 -10.19 -2.15 -11.82
C THR A 108 -10.83 -2.02 -10.46
N VAL A 109 -10.03 -1.84 -9.40
CA VAL A 109 -10.47 -1.60 -8.02
C VAL A 109 -9.89 -0.27 -7.57
N GLY A 110 -10.77 0.66 -7.21
CA GLY A 110 -10.37 1.97 -6.70
C GLY A 110 -9.88 1.90 -5.25
N MET A 111 -8.82 2.61 -4.94
CA MET A 111 -8.35 2.80 -3.55
C MET A 111 -8.51 4.25 -3.14
N TYR A 112 -8.96 4.45 -1.93
CA TYR A 112 -9.21 5.78 -1.36
C TYR A 112 -8.66 5.87 0.05
N LEU A 113 -8.08 7.03 0.39
CA LEU A 113 -7.67 7.38 1.75
C LEU A 113 -8.46 8.64 2.17
N ASP A 114 -9.27 8.52 3.20
CA ASP A 114 -10.11 9.62 3.70
C ASP A 114 -10.98 10.28 2.59
N GLY A 115 -11.44 9.47 1.62
CA GLY A 115 -12.20 9.90 0.44
C GLY A 115 -11.36 10.37 -0.74
N VAL A 116 -10.04 10.49 -0.60
CA VAL A 116 -9.12 10.88 -1.68
C VAL A 116 -8.71 9.68 -2.51
N TYR A 117 -8.92 9.75 -3.82
CA TYR A 117 -8.51 8.70 -4.76
C TYR A 117 -6.98 8.59 -4.86
N LEU A 118 -6.42 7.37 -4.75
CA LEU A 118 -4.99 7.12 -4.73
C LEU A 118 -4.36 6.91 -6.13
N GLY A 119 -5.18 6.78 -7.15
CA GLY A 119 -4.77 6.80 -8.56
C GLY A 119 -4.23 5.49 -9.09
N LYS A 120 -2.99 5.17 -8.85
CA LYS A 120 -2.28 4.05 -9.47
C LYS A 120 -1.90 2.96 -8.47
N GLY A 121 -1.58 1.76 -8.97
CA GLY A 121 -1.13 0.64 -8.15
C GLY A 121 0.25 0.84 -7.54
N GLN A 122 1.12 1.61 -8.20
CA GLN A 122 2.43 1.97 -7.66
C GLN A 122 2.28 2.88 -6.44
N GLY A 123 3.02 2.55 -5.38
CA GLY A 123 2.90 3.27 -4.11
C GLY A 123 1.56 3.03 -3.40
N SER A 124 0.79 2.00 -3.79
CA SER A 124 -0.47 1.65 -3.11
C SER A 124 -0.24 0.87 -1.81
N ILE A 125 0.92 0.22 -1.66
CA ILE A 125 1.35 -0.41 -0.41
C ILE A 125 2.20 0.61 0.34
N PHE A 126 1.57 1.43 1.15
CA PHE A 126 2.25 2.33 2.07
C PHE A 126 1.75 2.09 3.49
N ASP A 127 2.64 2.24 4.45
CA ASP A 127 2.31 2.06 5.86
C ASP A 127 1.44 3.24 6.31
N VAL A 128 0.13 3.10 6.15
CA VAL A 128 -0.83 4.08 6.65
C VAL A 128 -1.03 3.79 8.12
N ALA A 129 -0.36 4.55 8.90
CA ALA A 129 -0.50 4.46 10.33
C ALA A 129 -1.85 5.03 10.79
N ASP A 130 -2.45 4.38 11.78
CA ASP A 130 -3.57 4.88 12.56
C ASP A 130 -4.91 4.92 11.79
N LEU A 131 -5.32 3.75 11.26
CA LEU A 131 -6.64 3.58 10.66
C LEU A 131 -7.73 3.37 11.72
N GLU A 132 -8.88 3.99 11.50
CA GLU A 132 -10.11 3.72 12.24
C GLU A 132 -10.78 2.46 11.72
N ARG A 133 -10.88 2.33 10.39
CA ARG A 133 -11.45 1.17 9.72
C ARG A 133 -11.05 1.08 8.26
N VAL A 134 -11.29 -0.09 7.68
CA VAL A 134 -11.21 -0.30 6.23
C VAL A 134 -12.55 -0.80 5.73
N GLU A 135 -13.07 -0.20 4.66
CA GLU A 135 -14.30 -0.58 4.01
C GLU A 135 -14.00 -1.18 2.64
N ILE A 136 -14.39 -2.44 2.41
CA ILE A 136 -14.20 -3.14 1.14
C ILE A 136 -15.57 -3.29 0.46
N LEU A 137 -15.80 -2.49 -0.59
CA LEU A 137 -17.02 -2.44 -1.37
C LEU A 137 -16.86 -3.35 -2.59
N ARG A 138 -17.63 -4.42 -2.65
CA ARG A 138 -17.49 -5.48 -3.66
C ARG A 138 -18.51 -5.35 -4.78
N GLY A 139 -18.04 -5.20 -6.00
CA GLY A 139 -18.83 -4.99 -7.21
C GLY A 139 -18.74 -3.54 -7.70
N PRO A 140 -19.34 -3.25 -8.87
CA PRO A 140 -19.22 -1.93 -9.51
C PRO A 140 -19.66 -0.79 -8.60
N GLN A 141 -18.80 0.21 -8.44
CA GLN A 141 -19.02 1.41 -7.62
C GLN A 141 -18.95 2.70 -8.42
N GLY A 142 -19.13 2.63 -9.75
CA GLY A 142 -18.92 3.76 -10.66
C GLY A 142 -19.78 4.99 -10.36
N THR A 143 -20.98 4.82 -9.80
CA THR A 143 -21.90 5.94 -9.54
C THR A 143 -21.36 6.91 -8.49
N LEU A 144 -20.86 6.42 -7.36
CA LEU A 144 -20.43 7.28 -6.24
C LEU A 144 -18.91 7.42 -6.15
N TYR A 145 -18.16 6.44 -6.66
CA TYR A 145 -16.70 6.41 -6.60
C TYR A 145 -16.02 6.73 -7.92
N GLY A 146 -16.79 6.71 -9.01
CA GLY A 146 -16.31 7.12 -10.33
C GLY A 146 -15.48 6.05 -11.04
N ARG A 147 -14.51 6.52 -11.84
CA ARG A 147 -13.67 5.64 -12.70
C ARG A 147 -12.88 4.62 -11.88
N ASN A 148 -12.48 3.53 -12.53
CA ASN A 148 -11.56 2.53 -11.97
C ASN A 148 -12.15 1.73 -10.79
N THR A 149 -13.46 1.61 -10.71
CA THR A 149 -14.19 0.89 -9.67
C THR A 149 -15.12 -0.19 -10.23
N LEU A 150 -14.73 -0.80 -11.34
CA LEU A 150 -15.50 -1.86 -12.00
C LEU A 150 -15.59 -3.12 -11.11
N GLY A 151 -14.50 -3.50 -10.45
CA GLY A 151 -14.47 -4.61 -9.49
C GLY A 151 -14.99 -4.22 -8.11
N GLY A 152 -14.77 -2.97 -7.72
CA GLY A 152 -15.13 -2.43 -6.41
C GLY A 152 -14.24 -1.29 -5.95
N ALA A 153 -14.32 -0.99 -4.64
CA ALA A 153 -13.51 0.05 -4.02
C ALA A 153 -13.01 -0.41 -2.64
N ILE A 154 -11.85 0.10 -2.23
CA ILE A 154 -11.29 -0.04 -0.88
C ILE A 154 -11.12 1.35 -0.30
N ASN A 155 -11.81 1.62 0.80
CA ASN A 155 -11.70 2.87 1.55
C ASN A 155 -10.88 2.64 2.80
N LEU A 156 -9.81 3.39 2.95
CA LEU A 156 -8.99 3.48 4.15
C LEU A 156 -9.43 4.75 4.90
N ILE A 157 -9.94 4.59 6.10
CA ILE A 157 -10.42 5.68 6.92
C ILE A 157 -9.49 5.85 8.11
N SER A 158 -8.87 7.02 8.22
CA SER A 158 -7.95 7.36 9.31
C SER A 158 -8.71 7.80 10.56
N LYS A 159 -8.16 7.49 11.73
CA LYS A 159 -8.65 8.03 13.00
C LYS A 159 -8.53 9.55 13.01
N LYS A 160 -9.63 10.23 13.30
CA LYS A 160 -9.61 11.68 13.46
C LYS A 160 -8.77 12.09 14.67
N PRO A 161 -8.15 13.29 14.64
CA PRO A 161 -7.57 13.87 15.86
C PRO A 161 -8.64 14.04 16.95
N SER A 162 -8.32 13.69 18.19
CA SER A 162 -9.28 13.66 19.31
C SER A 162 -8.71 14.20 20.61
N GLY A 163 -7.43 14.58 20.65
CA GLY A 163 -6.76 14.98 21.88
C GLY A 163 -6.38 13.80 22.78
N ALA A 164 -6.29 12.59 22.24
CA ALA A 164 -6.03 11.36 23.01
C ALA A 164 -4.65 11.29 23.67
N GLY A 165 -3.75 12.23 23.38
CA GLY A 165 -2.41 12.30 23.95
C GLY A 165 -1.34 11.60 23.12
N THR A 166 -0.32 11.08 23.79
CA THR A 166 0.80 10.41 23.12
C THR A 166 0.71 8.90 23.28
N SER A 167 0.92 8.17 22.19
CA SER A 167 1.08 6.72 22.22
C SER A 167 2.29 6.27 21.43
N ALA A 168 2.84 5.10 21.79
CA ALA A 168 3.94 4.47 21.11
C ALA A 168 3.69 2.96 21.01
N LYS A 169 3.87 2.40 19.81
CA LYS A 169 3.81 0.95 19.55
C LYS A 169 5.15 0.50 18.99
N VAL A 170 5.69 -0.58 19.53
CA VAL A 170 6.90 -1.24 19.02
C VAL A 170 6.56 -2.68 18.71
N THR A 171 6.76 -3.09 17.46
CA THR A 171 6.58 -4.46 17.01
C THR A 171 7.94 -5.06 16.67
N LEU A 172 8.22 -6.24 17.20
CA LEU A 172 9.41 -7.03 16.93
C LEU A 172 8.99 -8.38 16.35
N GLY A 173 9.71 -8.86 15.35
CA GLY A 173 9.35 -10.11 14.69
C GLY A 173 10.52 -10.81 14.01
N ASN A 174 10.18 -11.83 13.24
CA ASN A 174 11.16 -12.64 12.51
C ASN A 174 11.94 -11.81 11.48
N TYR A 175 13.08 -12.30 11.06
CA TYR A 175 13.99 -11.63 10.12
C TYR A 175 14.43 -10.23 10.56
N GLY A 176 14.52 -10.03 11.88
CA GLY A 176 14.91 -8.75 12.46
C GLY A 176 13.88 -7.64 12.24
N LEU A 177 12.60 -7.99 12.06
CA LEU A 177 11.52 -7.00 11.97
C LEU A 177 11.55 -6.11 13.21
N LYS A 178 11.59 -4.82 12.93
CA LYS A 178 11.44 -3.72 13.91
C LYS A 178 10.50 -2.70 13.31
N GLN A 179 9.36 -2.50 13.95
CA GLN A 179 8.45 -1.43 13.60
C GLN A 179 8.24 -0.54 14.83
N THR A 180 8.27 0.75 14.62
CA THR A 180 8.00 1.75 15.65
C THR A 180 6.97 2.71 15.11
N GLN A 181 5.89 2.90 15.85
CA GLN A 181 4.86 3.89 15.58
C GLN A 181 4.81 4.83 16.77
N LEU A 182 4.83 6.13 16.50
CA LEU A 182 4.67 7.19 17.49
C LEU A 182 3.50 8.07 17.07
N ILE A 183 2.59 8.33 17.98
CA ILE A 183 1.42 9.17 17.76
C ILE A 183 1.42 10.27 18.81
N GLY A 184 1.28 11.52 18.38
CA GLY A 184 0.96 12.67 19.21
C GLY A 184 -0.37 13.24 18.77
N ASP A 185 -1.37 13.26 19.62
CA ASP A 185 -2.74 13.69 19.34
C ASP A 185 -3.20 14.66 20.43
N TYR A 186 -3.33 15.93 20.09
CA TYR A 186 -3.55 17.00 21.07
C TYR A 186 -4.64 17.97 20.63
N GLU A 187 -5.41 18.41 21.60
CA GLU A 187 -6.22 19.62 21.48
C GLU A 187 -5.32 20.83 21.69
N ILE A 188 -5.27 21.73 20.72
CA ILE A 188 -4.39 22.92 20.73
C ILE A 188 -5.16 24.24 20.84
N GLY A 189 -6.47 24.20 20.82
CA GLY A 189 -7.37 25.33 20.94
C GLY A 189 -8.80 24.85 21.03
N GLU A 190 -9.74 25.75 21.27
CA GLU A 190 -11.15 25.41 21.31
C GLU A 190 -11.61 24.77 20.00
N ASN A 191 -11.99 23.47 20.07
CA ASN A 191 -12.39 22.65 18.93
C ASN A 191 -11.29 22.48 17.84
N VAL A 192 -10.01 22.74 18.18
CA VAL A 192 -8.87 22.58 17.25
C VAL A 192 -7.97 21.48 17.75
N PHE A 193 -7.79 20.47 16.91
CA PHE A 193 -7.02 19.27 17.22
C PHE A 193 -5.89 19.08 16.22
N THR A 194 -4.78 18.52 16.66
CA THR A 194 -3.66 18.16 15.80
C THR A 194 -3.19 16.76 16.10
N LYS A 195 -2.84 16.01 15.05
CA LYS A 195 -2.28 14.67 15.17
C LYS A 195 -1.06 14.53 14.31
N ILE A 196 0.00 13.97 14.87
CA ILE A 196 1.20 13.56 14.15
C ILE A 196 1.37 12.06 14.35
N VAL A 197 1.52 11.33 13.28
CA VAL A 197 1.85 9.91 13.27
C VAL A 197 3.18 9.72 12.57
N VAL A 198 4.13 9.06 13.23
CA VAL A 198 5.41 8.68 12.64
C VAL A 198 5.53 7.17 12.68
N ASN A 199 5.77 6.57 11.53
CA ASN A 199 5.98 5.13 11.40
C ASN A 199 7.35 4.84 10.80
N ASN A 200 8.05 3.85 11.36
CA ASN A 200 9.31 3.36 10.82
C ASN A 200 9.31 1.84 10.90
N LYS A 201 9.45 1.15 9.76
CA LYS A 201 9.41 -0.30 9.65
C LYS A 201 10.65 -0.78 8.91
N LYS A 202 11.35 -1.72 9.51
CA LYS A 202 12.53 -2.36 8.91
C LYS A 202 12.48 -3.86 9.14
N ARG A 203 12.73 -4.64 8.07
CA ARG A 203 12.86 -6.09 8.11
C ARG A 203 13.97 -6.52 7.16
N GLY A 204 14.83 -7.45 7.59
CA GLY A 204 15.80 -8.12 6.72
C GLY A 204 15.13 -9.05 5.72
N GLY A 205 15.87 -9.47 4.70
CA GLY A 205 15.40 -10.42 3.71
C GLY A 205 15.34 -11.85 4.25
N TYR A 206 14.48 -12.66 3.68
CA TYR A 206 14.39 -14.08 4.01
C TYR A 206 14.90 -14.99 2.89
N VAL A 207 15.40 -14.43 1.80
CA VAL A 207 16.03 -15.13 0.70
C VAL A 207 17.47 -14.63 0.56
N ASN A 208 18.43 -15.58 0.62
CA ASN A 208 19.83 -15.26 0.38
C ASN A 208 20.13 -15.25 -1.11
N ASN A 209 20.73 -14.19 -1.63
CA ASN A 209 21.21 -14.13 -2.98
C ASN A 209 22.69 -14.51 -3.05
N ALA A 210 22.97 -15.78 -3.28
CA ALA A 210 24.31 -16.34 -3.30
C ALA A 210 24.98 -16.25 -4.68
N ALA A 211 26.31 -16.21 -4.73
CA ALA A 211 27.06 -16.33 -5.97
C ALA A 211 26.78 -17.69 -6.63
N SER A 212 26.52 -17.68 -7.93
CA SER A 212 26.33 -18.93 -8.68
C SER A 212 27.65 -19.68 -8.81
N PRO A 213 27.72 -20.95 -8.38
CA PRO A 213 28.91 -21.78 -8.60
C PRO A 213 29.27 -21.91 -10.09
N TYR A 214 28.27 -21.85 -10.97
CA TYR A 214 28.46 -21.91 -12.40
C TYR A 214 29.16 -20.68 -12.97
N GLN A 215 28.80 -19.49 -12.52
CA GLN A 215 29.48 -18.25 -12.92
C GLN A 215 30.95 -18.27 -12.50
N ALA A 216 31.23 -18.72 -11.28
CA ALA A 216 32.59 -18.87 -10.78
C ALA A 216 33.41 -19.88 -11.62
N ALA A 217 32.82 -21.01 -12.01
CA ALA A 217 33.46 -22.05 -12.82
C ALA A 217 33.75 -21.59 -14.27
N GLN A 218 33.02 -20.62 -14.79
CA GLN A 218 33.20 -20.03 -16.10
C GLN A 218 34.16 -18.84 -16.14
N GLY A 219 34.74 -18.45 -15.00
CA GLY A 219 35.57 -17.26 -14.89
C GLY A 219 34.79 -15.94 -15.01
N VAL A 220 33.48 -16.02 -15.03
CA VAL A 220 32.62 -14.85 -14.92
C VAL A 220 32.69 -14.40 -13.47
N VAL A 221 33.43 -13.35 -13.21
CA VAL A 221 33.42 -12.73 -11.86
C VAL A 221 32.04 -12.11 -11.69
N PRO A 222 31.22 -12.65 -10.79
CA PRO A 222 29.95 -11.99 -10.47
C PRO A 222 30.28 -10.56 -10.10
N ASN A 223 29.51 -9.59 -10.56
CA ASN A 223 29.65 -8.21 -10.08
C ASN A 223 29.23 -8.17 -8.59
N THR A 224 30.14 -8.66 -7.73
CA THR A 224 29.90 -8.84 -6.28
C THR A 224 29.78 -7.51 -5.55
N THR A 225 30.16 -6.40 -6.19
CA THR A 225 30.15 -5.08 -5.55
C THR A 225 28.79 -4.38 -5.60
N SER A 226 27.89 -4.83 -6.48
CA SER A 226 26.57 -4.20 -6.65
C SER A 226 25.41 -5.14 -6.39
N ARG A 227 25.67 -6.41 -6.07
CA ARG A 227 24.60 -7.40 -5.90
C ARG A 227 24.08 -7.43 -4.45
N ASN A 228 22.75 -7.34 -4.30
CA ASN A 228 22.10 -7.52 -3.01
C ASN A 228 22.31 -8.95 -2.50
N THR A 229 22.73 -9.11 -1.25
CA THR A 229 22.95 -10.42 -0.60
C THR A 229 21.68 -10.99 0.03
N GLU A 230 20.70 -10.14 0.30
CA GLU A 230 19.39 -10.52 0.84
C GLU A 230 18.29 -9.92 -0.06
N LEU A 231 17.27 -10.70 -0.34
CA LEU A 231 16.11 -10.30 -1.14
C LEU A 231 14.86 -10.29 -0.29
N ASP A 232 13.87 -9.50 -0.71
CA ASP A 232 12.62 -9.26 0.00
C ASP A 232 12.84 -8.58 1.35
N THR A 233 13.54 -7.45 1.33
CA THR A 233 13.70 -6.59 2.51
C THR A 233 12.60 -5.53 2.56
N ILE A 234 12.35 -5.00 3.74
CA ILE A 234 11.46 -3.84 3.95
C ILE A 234 12.24 -2.76 4.70
N ASN A 235 12.18 -1.55 4.19
CA ASN A 235 12.67 -0.33 4.84
C ASN A 235 11.73 0.81 4.47
N SER A 236 10.79 1.14 5.36
CA SER A 236 9.72 2.10 5.15
C SER A 236 9.70 3.13 6.28
N LYS A 237 9.49 4.39 5.92
CA LYS A 237 9.33 5.51 6.85
C LYS A 237 8.15 6.33 6.42
N GLY A 238 7.21 6.54 7.32
CA GLY A 238 6.01 7.32 7.08
C GLY A 238 5.81 8.42 8.11
N VAL A 239 5.27 9.53 7.67
CA VAL A 239 4.78 10.60 8.54
C VAL A 239 3.44 11.10 8.02
N LYS A 240 2.49 11.30 8.94
CA LYS A 240 1.20 11.95 8.64
C LYS A 240 0.97 13.03 9.68
N PHE A 241 0.65 14.22 9.21
CA PHE A 241 0.20 15.35 10.03
C PHE A 241 -1.24 15.66 9.69
N THR A 242 -2.06 15.87 10.70
CA THR A 242 -3.47 16.25 10.54
C THR A 242 -3.78 17.42 11.48
N LEU A 243 -4.43 18.45 10.94
CA LEU A 243 -5.02 19.56 11.68
C LEU A 243 -6.52 19.54 11.46
N ALA A 244 -7.30 19.45 12.52
CA ALA A 244 -8.75 19.39 12.47
C ALA A 244 -9.37 20.53 13.29
N TYR A 245 -10.49 21.04 12.78
CA TYR A 245 -11.40 21.91 13.50
C TYR A 245 -12.79 21.29 13.51
N GLU A 246 -13.39 21.13 14.66
CA GLU A 246 -14.70 20.50 14.87
C GLU A 246 -15.63 21.48 15.58
N GLY A 247 -16.27 22.39 14.83
CA GLY A 247 -17.27 23.33 15.35
C GLY A 247 -18.69 22.78 15.20
N ASP A 248 -19.69 23.48 15.78
CA ASP A 248 -21.09 23.03 15.87
C ASP A 248 -21.70 22.59 14.52
N LYS A 249 -21.38 23.28 13.44
CA LYS A 249 -21.94 23.01 12.09
C LYS A 249 -20.89 22.91 11.01
N THR A 250 -19.63 23.08 11.35
CA THR A 250 -18.56 23.13 10.35
C THR A 250 -17.38 22.36 10.87
N SER A 251 -16.91 21.40 10.09
CA SER A 251 -15.64 20.73 10.34
C SER A 251 -14.66 21.02 9.22
N LEU A 252 -13.38 21.03 9.56
CA LEU A 252 -12.26 21.19 8.64
C LEU A 252 -11.20 20.17 8.99
N ASN A 253 -10.64 19.51 7.99
CA ASN A 253 -9.54 18.57 8.15
C ASN A 253 -8.48 18.86 7.07
N LEU A 254 -7.28 19.27 7.49
CA LEU A 254 -6.10 19.40 6.65
C LEU A 254 -5.15 18.24 6.97
N SER A 255 -4.81 17.44 5.97
CA SER A 255 -3.89 16.31 6.13
C SER A 255 -2.70 16.43 5.18
N LEU A 256 -1.51 16.15 5.70
CA LEU A 256 -0.26 16.06 4.97
C LEU A 256 0.35 14.70 5.27
N ASP A 257 0.67 13.93 4.24
CA ASP A 257 1.33 12.62 4.43
C ASP A 257 2.52 12.45 3.50
N LYS A 258 3.51 11.71 3.99
CA LYS A 258 4.66 11.27 3.20
C LYS A 258 5.11 9.89 3.66
N THR A 259 5.39 9.03 2.69
CA THR A 259 6.01 7.72 2.91
C THR A 259 7.17 7.54 1.95
N ASP A 260 8.35 7.23 2.49
CA ASP A 260 9.55 6.85 1.74
C ASP A 260 9.84 5.36 1.99
N GLN A 261 10.06 4.61 0.92
CA GLN A 261 10.40 3.19 0.95
C GLN A 261 11.67 2.94 0.14
N ASP A 262 12.57 2.14 0.69
CA ASP A 262 13.83 1.72 0.08
C ASP A 262 14.00 0.22 0.33
N ASN A 263 13.34 -0.56 -0.52
CA ASN A 263 13.22 -1.99 -0.38
C ASN A 263 14.13 -2.72 -1.38
N ILE A 264 14.44 -3.97 -1.06
CA ILE A 264 14.92 -4.93 -2.05
C ILE A 264 13.73 -5.84 -2.34
N PRO A 265 13.25 -5.90 -3.60
CA PRO A 265 12.04 -6.66 -3.92
C PRO A 265 12.24 -8.17 -3.77
N PRO A 266 11.15 -8.95 -3.71
CA PRO A 266 11.21 -10.40 -3.84
C PRO A 266 11.71 -10.78 -5.24
N PHE A 267 12.39 -11.91 -5.35
CA PHE A 267 12.87 -12.41 -6.64
C PHE A 267 11.82 -13.26 -7.36
N ALA A 268 11.88 -13.28 -8.68
CA ALA A 268 11.17 -14.24 -9.50
C ALA A 268 11.94 -15.57 -9.50
N GLN A 269 11.31 -16.66 -9.06
CA GLN A 269 11.91 -17.99 -9.08
C GLN A 269 11.56 -18.71 -10.38
N LEU A 270 12.57 -19.25 -11.07
CA LEU A 270 12.35 -20.09 -12.22
C LEU A 270 11.80 -21.46 -11.78
N THR A 271 10.54 -21.73 -12.08
CA THR A 271 9.89 -23.00 -11.71
C THR A 271 9.90 -24.03 -12.83
N ASN A 272 9.94 -23.60 -14.09
CA ASN A 272 9.97 -24.47 -15.26
C ASN A 272 10.57 -23.75 -16.46
N THR A 273 11.00 -24.52 -17.46
CA THR A 273 11.50 -24.02 -18.76
C THR A 273 10.63 -24.59 -19.88
N ILE A 274 10.55 -23.88 -21.00
CA ILE A 274 9.91 -24.44 -22.21
C ILE A 274 10.70 -25.65 -22.68
N PRO A 275 10.04 -26.71 -23.22
CA PRO A 275 10.74 -27.84 -23.84
C PRO A 275 11.68 -27.36 -24.94
N ASN A 276 12.90 -27.91 -24.94
CA ASN A 276 13.93 -27.56 -25.91
C ASN A 276 14.39 -26.09 -25.88
N TRP A 277 14.41 -25.46 -24.70
CA TRP A 277 14.97 -24.12 -24.53
C TRP A 277 16.32 -23.97 -25.25
N SER A 278 17.22 -24.93 -25.10
CA SER A 278 18.53 -24.95 -25.75
C SER A 278 18.46 -24.97 -27.27
N SER A 279 17.43 -25.57 -27.87
CA SER A 279 17.26 -25.58 -29.33
C SER A 279 16.48 -24.38 -29.87
N ALA A 280 15.54 -23.82 -29.08
CA ALA A 280 14.76 -22.65 -29.46
C ALA A 280 15.63 -21.38 -29.53
N PHE A 281 16.65 -21.28 -28.68
CA PHE A 281 17.59 -20.17 -28.65
C PHE A 281 19.01 -20.54 -29.16
N GLY A 282 19.24 -21.82 -29.53
CA GLY A 282 20.55 -22.36 -29.75
C GLY A 282 21.33 -21.75 -30.91
N VAL A 283 20.68 -21.30 -31.96
CA VAL A 283 21.37 -20.69 -33.12
C VAL A 283 21.34 -19.15 -33.02
N GLY A 284 20.25 -18.61 -32.52
CA GLY A 284 20.11 -17.16 -32.32
C GLY A 284 20.89 -16.64 -31.12
N ALA A 285 20.89 -17.36 -30.00
CA ALA A 285 21.58 -16.97 -28.79
C ALA A 285 23.10 -16.98 -28.92
N SER A 286 23.67 -17.92 -29.68
CA SER A 286 25.12 -17.93 -29.92
C SER A 286 25.60 -16.74 -30.73
N ALA A 287 24.79 -16.24 -31.66
CA ALA A 287 25.10 -15.03 -32.44
C ALA A 287 24.90 -13.75 -31.58
N LEU A 288 23.86 -13.71 -30.73
CA LEU A 288 23.57 -12.58 -29.84
C LEU A 288 24.53 -12.51 -28.65
N THR A 289 25.04 -13.64 -28.17
CA THR A 289 25.95 -13.72 -27.00
C THR A 289 27.43 -13.73 -27.40
N GLY A 290 27.76 -13.47 -28.65
CA GLY A 290 29.16 -13.43 -29.11
C GLY A 290 29.88 -14.76 -29.04
N GLY A 291 29.16 -15.89 -29.15
CA GLY A 291 29.72 -17.23 -29.07
C GLY A 291 29.85 -17.79 -27.65
N LEU A 292 29.27 -17.13 -26.66
CA LEU A 292 29.15 -17.69 -25.33
C LEU A 292 28.32 -18.97 -25.34
N LYS A 293 28.80 -20.00 -24.66
CA LYS A 293 28.12 -21.28 -24.51
C LYS A 293 26.69 -21.04 -24.01
N LEU A 294 25.75 -21.83 -24.52
CA LEU A 294 24.35 -21.86 -24.06
C LEU A 294 24.28 -21.82 -22.53
N TRP A 295 23.59 -20.84 -22.01
CA TRP A 295 23.39 -20.74 -20.56
C TRP A 295 22.49 -21.88 -20.08
N PRO A 296 22.96 -22.76 -19.18
CA PRO A 296 22.17 -23.91 -18.72
C PRO A 296 21.14 -23.49 -17.68
N ILE A 297 20.23 -22.63 -18.08
CA ILE A 297 19.16 -22.10 -17.19
C ILE A 297 18.34 -23.22 -16.56
N GLU A 298 18.24 -24.37 -17.23
CA GLU A 298 17.52 -25.55 -16.72
C GLU A 298 18.09 -26.10 -15.42
N LEU A 299 19.36 -25.82 -15.10
CA LEU A 299 19.99 -26.22 -13.84
C LEU A 299 19.47 -25.40 -12.65
N PHE A 300 18.86 -24.27 -12.90
CA PHE A 300 18.38 -23.33 -11.88
C PHE A 300 16.87 -23.37 -11.69
N LYS A 301 16.14 -24.20 -12.46
CA LYS A 301 14.72 -24.39 -12.24
C LYS A 301 14.48 -25.20 -10.97
N ASN A 302 13.49 -24.76 -10.17
CA ASN A 302 13.02 -25.50 -9.02
C ASN A 302 11.52 -25.26 -8.81
N SER A 303 10.75 -26.33 -8.71
CA SER A 303 9.31 -26.25 -8.48
C SER A 303 8.97 -25.99 -7.01
N GLU A 304 9.92 -26.23 -6.10
CA GLU A 304 9.75 -25.95 -4.68
C GLU A 304 10.27 -24.55 -4.33
N ARG A 305 9.59 -23.88 -3.40
CA ARG A 305 10.00 -22.56 -2.93
C ARG A 305 11.41 -22.61 -2.33
N GLN A 306 12.28 -21.74 -2.83
CA GLN A 306 13.68 -21.66 -2.41
C GLN A 306 13.90 -20.47 -1.45
N ASN A 307 14.83 -20.63 -0.53
CA ASN A 307 15.36 -19.58 0.33
C ASN A 307 16.76 -19.10 -0.10
N VAL A 308 17.23 -19.61 -1.22
CA VAL A 308 18.48 -19.19 -1.86
C VAL A 308 18.18 -18.83 -3.32
N SER A 309 18.61 -17.67 -3.74
CA SER A 309 18.54 -17.16 -5.11
C SER A 309 19.95 -17.04 -5.70
N HIS A 310 20.03 -16.96 -7.01
CA HIS A 310 21.26 -16.71 -7.75
C HIS A 310 21.09 -15.62 -8.83
N ILE A 311 20.13 -14.71 -8.65
CA ILE A 311 19.90 -13.63 -9.61
C ILE A 311 21.16 -12.77 -9.79
N ASP A 312 21.40 -12.31 -10.99
CA ASP A 312 22.56 -11.50 -11.33
C ASP A 312 22.28 -9.99 -11.33
N ALA A 313 21.03 -9.58 -11.43
CA ALA A 313 20.64 -8.19 -11.42
C ALA A 313 20.79 -7.55 -10.00
N ASN A 314 21.17 -6.28 -9.99
CA ASN A 314 21.15 -5.47 -8.76
C ASN A 314 19.74 -4.90 -8.56
N THR A 315 18.86 -5.69 -7.96
CA THR A 315 17.46 -5.31 -7.77
C THR A 315 17.28 -4.28 -6.66
N PHE A 316 16.39 -3.34 -6.88
CA PHE A 316 15.97 -2.35 -5.89
C PHE A 316 14.53 -1.89 -6.17
N GLU A 317 13.91 -1.30 -5.18
CA GLU A 317 12.61 -0.68 -5.27
C GLU A 317 12.55 0.53 -4.33
N LEU A 318 12.47 1.71 -4.92
CA LEU A 318 12.37 2.99 -4.23
C LEU A 318 10.98 3.56 -4.48
N SER A 319 10.33 4.04 -3.45
CA SER A 319 9.03 4.70 -3.59
C SER A 319 8.94 5.88 -2.64
N THR A 320 8.51 7.03 -3.16
CA THR A 320 8.10 8.19 -2.37
C THR A 320 6.65 8.52 -2.73
N VAL A 321 5.77 8.48 -1.73
CA VAL A 321 4.37 8.87 -1.86
C VAL A 321 4.11 10.07 -0.99
N GLU A 322 3.56 11.14 -1.57
CA GLU A 322 3.22 12.37 -0.87
C GLU A 322 1.75 12.72 -1.09
N GLY A 323 1.10 13.20 -0.06
CA GLY A 323 -0.29 13.62 -0.09
C GLY A 323 -0.53 14.91 0.66
N THR A 324 -1.43 15.73 0.10
CA THR A 324 -2.03 16.88 0.77
C THR A 324 -3.52 16.83 0.50
N SER A 325 -4.34 16.94 1.53
CA SER A 325 -5.78 17.02 1.37
C SER A 325 -6.42 18.03 2.33
N LEU A 326 -7.47 18.67 1.86
CA LEU A 326 -8.33 19.57 2.65
C LEU A 326 -9.78 19.13 2.49
N THR A 327 -10.40 18.76 3.60
CA THR A 327 -11.83 18.45 3.67
C THR A 327 -12.51 19.52 4.49
N ILE A 328 -13.59 20.10 3.96
CA ILE A 328 -14.48 21.02 4.66
C ILE A 328 -15.88 20.43 4.59
N ALA A 329 -16.55 20.27 5.73
CA ALA A 329 -17.94 19.87 5.78
C ALA A 329 -18.73 20.90 6.59
N ARG A 330 -19.95 21.20 6.12
CA ARG A 330 -20.85 22.15 6.75
C ARG A 330 -22.28 21.65 6.73
N GLU A 331 -22.87 21.58 7.90
CA GLU A 331 -24.29 21.31 8.06
C GLU A 331 -25.12 22.53 7.63
N MET A 332 -26.11 22.29 6.81
CA MET A 332 -27.05 23.28 6.27
C MET A 332 -28.48 22.75 6.42
N GLY A 333 -29.47 23.61 6.21
CA GLY A 333 -30.89 23.21 6.29
C GLY A 333 -31.30 22.12 5.29
N LEU A 334 -30.50 21.89 4.24
CA LEU A 334 -30.72 20.87 3.20
C LEU A 334 -29.81 19.63 3.39
N GLY A 335 -29.05 19.53 4.49
CA GLY A 335 -28.10 18.46 4.71
C GLY A 335 -26.66 18.95 4.82
N THR A 336 -25.69 18.09 4.57
CA THR A 336 -24.25 18.40 4.72
C THR A 336 -23.61 18.67 3.35
N LEU A 337 -23.10 19.89 3.18
CA LEU A 337 -22.20 20.23 2.09
C LEU A 337 -20.78 19.84 2.47
N LYS A 338 -20.13 18.99 1.66
CA LYS A 338 -18.74 18.55 1.85
C LYS A 338 -17.91 18.88 0.61
N VAL A 339 -16.75 19.45 0.84
CA VAL A 339 -15.75 19.74 -0.20
C VAL A 339 -14.46 19.03 0.16
N ILE A 340 -13.91 18.26 -0.78
CA ILE A 340 -12.63 17.59 -0.64
C ILE A 340 -11.74 18.04 -1.79
N TRP A 341 -10.63 18.70 -1.45
CA TRP A 341 -9.55 18.97 -2.40
C TRP A 341 -8.33 18.16 -2.00
N ALA A 342 -7.65 17.57 -2.98
CA ALA A 342 -6.44 16.84 -2.68
C ALA A 342 -5.43 16.89 -3.83
N LYS A 343 -4.16 16.79 -3.47
CA LYS A 343 -3.04 16.57 -4.37
C LYS A 343 -2.20 15.40 -3.88
N ARG A 344 -1.89 14.49 -4.80
CA ARG A 344 -1.03 13.33 -4.51
C ARG A 344 0.09 13.24 -5.53
N LYS A 345 1.25 12.77 -5.08
CA LYS A 345 2.42 12.52 -5.91
C LYS A 345 3.02 11.18 -5.54
N THR A 346 3.45 10.43 -6.56
CA THR A 346 4.20 9.18 -6.40
C THR A 346 5.41 9.22 -7.32
N ASP A 347 6.60 9.11 -6.75
CA ASP A 347 7.84 8.81 -7.45
C ASP A 347 8.18 7.35 -7.13
N TRP A 348 8.39 6.53 -8.16
CA TRP A 348 8.60 5.11 -7.99
C TRP A 348 9.61 4.58 -8.99
N ASP A 349 10.69 4.03 -8.47
CA ASP A 349 11.82 3.54 -9.25
C ASP A 349 12.11 2.11 -8.85
N ASP A 350 12.29 1.23 -9.83
CA ASP A 350 12.69 -0.14 -9.58
C ASP A 350 13.68 -0.69 -10.60
N ASN A 351 14.34 -1.77 -10.21
CA ASN A 351 15.14 -2.61 -11.09
C ASN A 351 14.88 -4.08 -10.75
N LEU A 352 14.45 -4.84 -11.74
CA LEU A 352 14.00 -6.20 -11.58
C LEU A 352 14.80 -7.18 -12.46
N ASP A 353 15.10 -8.32 -11.89
CA ASP A 353 15.50 -9.52 -12.61
C ASP A 353 14.24 -10.25 -13.09
N LEU A 354 14.12 -10.45 -14.39
CA LEU A 354 12.92 -11.07 -14.97
C LEU A 354 13.08 -12.57 -15.26
N ASP A 355 14.32 -13.09 -15.28
CA ASP A 355 14.58 -14.49 -15.59
C ASP A 355 14.78 -15.37 -14.34
N GLY A 356 15.04 -14.76 -13.19
CA GLY A 356 15.20 -15.47 -11.91
C GLY A 356 16.46 -16.32 -11.81
N GLY A 357 17.44 -16.08 -12.68
CA GLY A 357 18.64 -16.88 -12.81
C GLY A 357 19.95 -16.09 -12.67
N PRO A 358 21.10 -16.79 -12.75
CA PRO A 358 22.41 -16.17 -12.58
C PRO A 358 23.00 -15.62 -13.90
N PHE A 359 22.18 -15.50 -14.92
CA PHE A 359 22.60 -15.06 -16.25
C PHE A 359 21.86 -13.79 -16.64
N PRO A 360 22.52 -12.84 -17.30
CA PRO A 360 21.90 -11.57 -17.67
C PRO A 360 20.98 -11.74 -18.90
N ILE A 361 19.93 -12.58 -18.75
CA ILE A 361 18.99 -12.88 -19.84
C ILE A 361 18.02 -11.74 -20.01
N ALA A 362 17.38 -11.30 -18.92
CA ALA A 362 16.38 -10.25 -18.99
C ALA A 362 16.34 -9.42 -17.71
N ASN A 363 16.54 -8.11 -17.86
CA ASN A 363 16.49 -7.13 -16.80
C ASN A 363 15.64 -5.94 -17.24
N THR A 364 14.88 -5.36 -16.32
CA THR A 364 14.06 -4.17 -16.56
C THR A 364 14.17 -3.19 -15.41
N SER A 365 14.29 -1.92 -15.74
CA SER A 365 14.15 -0.83 -14.78
C SER A 365 12.95 0.04 -15.14
N ARG A 366 12.34 0.66 -14.14
CA ARG A 366 11.27 1.63 -14.35
C ARG A 366 11.52 2.84 -13.45
N PHE A 367 11.40 4.01 -14.03
CA PHE A 367 11.51 5.30 -13.36
C PHE A 367 10.21 6.04 -13.60
N THR A 368 9.36 6.10 -12.61
CA THR A 368 7.96 6.52 -12.75
C THR A 368 7.65 7.72 -11.87
N ASN A 369 7.04 8.74 -12.48
CA ASN A 369 6.48 9.87 -11.77
C ASN A 369 4.97 9.91 -12.06
N TYR A 370 4.18 10.08 -11.03
CA TYR A 370 2.74 10.27 -11.11
C TYR A 370 2.32 11.42 -10.21
N SER A 371 1.42 12.26 -10.69
CA SER A 371 0.76 13.29 -9.87
C SER A 371 -0.71 13.36 -10.22
N ALA A 372 -1.54 13.61 -9.20
CA ALA A 372 -2.97 13.80 -9.36
C ALA A 372 -3.46 14.93 -8.46
N GLU A 373 -4.39 15.73 -8.99
CA GLU A 373 -5.14 16.73 -8.23
C GLU A 373 -6.64 16.44 -8.40
N THR A 374 -7.37 16.45 -7.29
CA THR A 374 -8.81 16.14 -7.26
C THR A 374 -9.58 17.20 -6.52
N LEU A 375 -10.81 17.45 -6.97
CA LEU A 375 -11.81 18.25 -6.28
C LEU A 375 -13.13 17.50 -6.29
N GLU A 376 -13.70 17.27 -5.12
CA GLU A 376 -15.05 16.72 -4.97
C GLU A 376 -15.90 17.70 -4.16
N VAL A 377 -17.07 18.01 -4.65
CA VAL A 377 -18.10 18.81 -3.95
C VAL A 377 -19.35 17.96 -3.89
N GLN A 378 -19.84 17.67 -2.71
CA GLN A 378 -21.04 16.85 -2.53
C GLN A 378 -22.01 17.49 -1.53
N LEU A 379 -23.29 17.30 -1.78
CA LEU A 379 -24.38 17.59 -0.85
C LEU A 379 -25.09 16.28 -0.54
N SER A 380 -25.12 15.90 0.73
CA SER A 380 -25.85 14.72 1.21
C SER A 380 -26.87 15.13 2.28
N GLY A 381 -28.02 14.48 2.26
CA GLY A 381 -29.07 14.75 3.23
C GLY A 381 -30.10 13.64 3.33
N SER A 382 -30.89 13.71 4.38
CA SER A 382 -31.98 12.78 4.63
C SER A 382 -33.24 13.52 5.12
N THR A 383 -34.38 12.94 4.79
CA THR A 383 -35.70 13.30 5.31
C THR A 383 -36.40 12.02 5.74
N ASP A 384 -37.57 12.10 6.33
CA ASP A 384 -38.34 10.91 6.74
C ASP A 384 -38.57 9.88 5.61
N LYS A 385 -38.55 10.33 4.35
CA LYS A 385 -38.84 9.49 3.18
C LYS A 385 -37.73 9.42 2.14
N MET A 386 -36.72 10.24 2.26
CA MET A 386 -35.77 10.40 1.17
C MET A 386 -34.35 10.57 1.72
N GLU A 387 -33.43 9.84 1.15
CA GLU A 387 -31.99 9.99 1.37
C GLU A 387 -31.34 10.28 0.02
N TYR A 388 -30.43 11.24 -0.01
CA TYR A 388 -29.80 11.65 -1.24
C TYR A 388 -28.36 12.05 -1.07
N VAL A 389 -27.61 11.85 -2.12
CA VAL A 389 -26.30 12.46 -2.35
C VAL A 389 -26.24 12.95 -3.79
N VAL A 390 -25.74 14.15 -3.99
CA VAL A 390 -25.42 14.70 -5.30
C VAL A 390 -24.06 15.37 -5.23
N GLY A 391 -23.26 15.25 -6.28
CA GLY A 391 -21.94 15.84 -6.26
C GLY A 391 -21.36 16.12 -7.62
N TYR A 392 -20.26 16.86 -7.58
CA TYR A 392 -19.39 17.15 -8.69
C TYR A 392 -17.99 16.67 -8.36
N TYR A 393 -17.33 16.03 -9.31
CA TYR A 393 -15.97 15.55 -9.19
C TYR A 393 -15.12 16.02 -10.36
N ALA A 394 -13.92 16.47 -10.07
CA ALA A 394 -12.91 16.80 -11.05
C ALA A 394 -11.58 16.13 -10.66
N LEU A 395 -10.88 15.59 -11.65
CA LEU A 395 -9.54 15.01 -11.51
C LEU A 395 -8.69 15.50 -12.68
N LYS A 396 -7.46 15.86 -12.36
CA LYS A 396 -6.39 16.05 -13.32
C LYS A 396 -5.20 15.19 -12.89
N ASP A 397 -4.70 14.35 -13.80
CA ASP A 397 -3.54 13.53 -13.52
C ASP A 397 -2.51 13.56 -14.65
N ASP A 398 -1.23 13.43 -14.28
CA ASP A 398 -0.09 13.34 -15.17
C ASP A 398 0.79 12.17 -14.73
N ALA A 399 1.28 11.41 -15.71
CA ALA A 399 2.09 10.23 -15.50
C ALA A 399 3.22 10.16 -16.53
N TYR A 400 4.40 9.78 -16.09
CA TYR A 400 5.55 9.49 -16.94
C TYR A 400 6.30 8.27 -16.42
N THR A 401 6.72 7.39 -17.33
CA THR A 401 7.62 6.26 -17.01
C THR A 401 8.69 6.15 -18.08
N SER A 402 9.95 6.08 -17.65
CA SER A 402 11.06 5.59 -18.45
C SER A 402 11.30 4.13 -18.09
N ASN A 403 11.30 3.22 -19.08
CA ASN A 403 11.45 1.79 -18.87
C ASN A 403 12.58 1.21 -19.75
N PRO A 404 13.85 1.40 -19.38
CA PRO A 404 14.94 0.71 -20.02
C PRO A 404 14.92 -0.79 -19.68
N GLN A 405 15.12 -1.60 -20.73
CA GLN A 405 15.18 -3.06 -20.62
C GLN A 405 16.47 -3.54 -21.27
N SER A 406 17.10 -4.54 -20.70
CA SER A 406 18.33 -5.15 -21.20
C SER A 406 18.16 -6.65 -21.31
N TYR A 407 18.53 -7.19 -22.44
CA TYR A 407 18.47 -8.61 -22.73
C TYR A 407 19.82 -9.13 -23.17
N PHE A 408 20.15 -10.36 -22.77
CA PHE A 408 21.35 -11.09 -23.16
C PHE A 408 22.65 -10.31 -22.89
N GLY A 409 22.77 -9.76 -21.67
CA GLY A 409 23.96 -9.02 -21.27
C GLY A 409 24.13 -7.67 -21.98
N GLY A 410 23.02 -7.08 -22.46
CA GLY A 410 23.03 -5.82 -23.20
C GLY A 410 23.18 -5.98 -24.72
N ALA A 411 23.22 -7.23 -25.25
CA ALA A 411 23.22 -7.47 -26.67
C ALA A 411 21.97 -6.94 -27.38
N ASN A 412 20.84 -6.88 -26.64
CA ASN A 412 19.64 -6.18 -27.04
C ASN A 412 19.18 -5.28 -25.89
N ALA A 413 19.16 -3.97 -26.13
CA ALA A 413 18.69 -2.97 -25.17
C ALA A 413 17.51 -2.21 -25.78
N ILE A 414 16.42 -2.12 -25.02
CA ILE A 414 15.19 -1.44 -25.42
C ILE A 414 14.94 -0.32 -24.41
N GLY A 415 14.85 0.90 -24.91
CA GLY A 415 14.40 2.05 -24.11
C GLY A 415 12.96 2.37 -24.49
N GLN A 416 12.07 2.34 -23.52
CA GLN A 416 10.67 2.72 -23.71
C GLN A 416 10.31 3.85 -22.75
N ASN A 417 9.64 4.87 -23.29
CA ASN A 417 9.11 5.96 -22.48
C ASN A 417 7.60 6.04 -22.70
N TYR A 418 6.88 6.11 -21.61
CA TYR A 418 5.44 6.23 -21.60
C TYR A 418 5.05 7.52 -20.90
N SER A 419 4.08 8.23 -21.43
CA SER A 419 3.45 9.35 -20.73
C SER A 419 1.95 9.28 -20.92
N GLY A 420 1.22 9.79 -19.96
CA GLY A 420 -0.22 9.91 -20.02
C GLY A 420 -0.66 11.06 -19.16
N SER A 421 -1.68 11.79 -19.64
CA SER A 421 -2.37 12.80 -18.84
C SER A 421 -3.86 12.56 -18.96
N GLY A 422 -4.59 12.89 -17.91
CA GLY A 422 -6.04 12.75 -17.86
C GLY A 422 -6.69 13.94 -17.21
N ASP A 423 -7.73 14.45 -17.86
CA ASP A 423 -8.68 15.39 -17.28
C ASP A 423 -10.06 14.73 -17.25
N SER A 424 -10.69 14.69 -16.09
CA SER A 424 -11.98 14.04 -15.91
C SER A 424 -12.88 14.90 -15.04
N THR A 425 -14.12 15.10 -15.48
CA THR A 425 -15.16 15.75 -14.70
C THR A 425 -16.43 14.91 -14.72
N ALA A 426 -17.14 14.86 -13.60
CA ALA A 426 -18.38 14.11 -13.49
C ALA A 426 -19.36 14.81 -12.55
N ILE A 427 -20.64 14.68 -12.87
CA ILE A 427 -21.75 14.94 -11.94
C ILE A 427 -22.30 13.58 -11.55
N PHE A 428 -22.49 13.34 -10.28
CA PHE A 428 -23.04 12.08 -9.78
C PHE A 428 -24.15 12.32 -8.78
N GLY A 429 -24.98 11.32 -8.56
CA GLY A 429 -26.01 11.38 -7.53
C GLY A 429 -26.69 10.05 -7.33
N GLN A 430 -27.23 9.89 -6.14
CA GLN A 430 -28.04 8.76 -5.73
C GLN A 430 -29.20 9.27 -4.89
N LEU A 431 -30.39 8.71 -5.12
CA LEU A 431 -31.59 8.99 -4.36
C LEU A 431 -32.20 7.66 -3.93
N THR A 432 -32.43 7.54 -2.64
CA THR A 432 -33.21 6.45 -2.05
C THR A 432 -34.52 7.04 -1.54
N TYR A 433 -35.66 6.49 -1.95
CA TYR A 433 -36.98 6.96 -1.56
C TYR A 433 -37.83 5.84 -0.99
N ALA A 434 -38.31 6.03 0.24
CA ALA A 434 -39.21 5.09 0.90
C ALA A 434 -40.63 5.24 0.32
N ILE A 435 -41.05 4.27 -0.51
CA ILE A 435 -42.38 4.26 -1.16
C ILE A 435 -43.49 3.94 -0.15
N ALA A 436 -43.20 3.12 0.84
CA ALA A 436 -44.10 2.77 1.95
C ALA A 436 -43.34 2.53 3.24
N GLU A 437 -43.99 2.55 4.38
CA GLU A 437 -43.36 2.42 5.72
C GLU A 437 -42.56 1.13 5.93
N ASN A 438 -42.70 0.12 5.07
CA ASN A 438 -41.97 -1.14 5.13
C ASN A 438 -41.26 -1.52 3.81
N TRP A 439 -40.92 -0.54 2.97
CA TRP A 439 -40.26 -0.77 1.67
C TRP A 439 -39.18 0.30 1.44
#